data_dd48ed3d91fcb25c07704272db9a103d
#
_entry.id   dd48ed3d91fcb25c07704272db9a103d
#
_cell.length_a   1.000
_cell.length_b   1.000
_cell.length_c   1.000
_cell.angle_alpha   90.00
_cell.angle_beta   90.00
_cell.angle_gamma   90.00
#
_symmetry.space_group_name_H-M   'P 1'
#
loop_
_entity.id
_entity.type
_entity.pdbx_description
1 polymer ?
#
loop_
_entity_poly.entity_id
_entity_poly.type
_entity_poly.pdbx_seq_one_letter_code
_entity_poly.pdbx_strand_id
1 'polypeptide(L)'
;MNRLDRLTAILIHLQSKRVVRASEIADRFNISLRTVYRDIRSLEEAGVPIGAEAGVGYFLENYHLPPVMFTNAEASALVFGAKFIEKMADASLQESFASALFKIKSVLKHSEKEHLTDLEPAIDVSARPRPVQFSDALLNRIQAAIVQQCVLTLDYQSGYSDQTTLRDVEPIGLWHYGVGWHLIGFCRLRQDYRDFRVDRIRHLTETRQTFSRQSLLSLQQYLDQIRQTENLQEVIISFEKNMARFAQE
;
A
#
# COMPACT_ATOMS: atom_id res chain seq x y z
N MET A 1 20.59 19.26 -12.61
CA MET A 1 20.79 17.79 -12.71
C MET A 1 21.70 17.55 -13.89
N ASN A 2 22.78 16.79 -13.73
CA ASN A 2 23.66 16.47 -14.86
C ASN A 2 22.97 15.49 -15.82
N ARG A 3 23.60 15.23 -17.00
CA ARG A 3 22.98 14.39 -18.04
C ARG A 3 22.85 12.93 -17.59
N LEU A 4 23.87 12.39 -16.94
CA LEU A 4 23.88 10.99 -16.49
C LEU A 4 22.80 10.73 -15.43
N ASP A 5 22.72 11.61 -14.42
CA ASP A 5 21.69 11.52 -13.39
C ASP A 5 20.29 11.59 -13.99
N ARG A 6 20.10 12.44 -15.03
CA ARG A 6 18.82 12.56 -15.70
C ARG A 6 18.44 11.31 -16.48
N LEU A 7 19.37 10.72 -17.23
CA LEU A 7 19.12 9.46 -17.95
C LEU A 7 18.73 8.33 -16.99
N THR A 8 19.43 8.20 -15.86
CA THR A 8 19.10 7.22 -14.83
C THR A 8 17.71 7.49 -14.24
N ALA A 9 17.39 8.74 -13.93
CA ALA A 9 16.10 9.11 -13.38
C ALA A 9 14.94 8.90 -14.38
N ILE A 10 15.17 9.15 -15.67
CA ILE A 10 14.18 8.84 -16.73
C ILE A 10 13.95 7.34 -16.82
N LEU A 11 15.01 6.52 -16.78
CA LEU A 11 14.90 5.07 -16.80
C LEU A 11 14.09 4.54 -15.61
N ILE A 12 14.36 5.01 -14.41
CA ILE A 12 13.60 4.67 -13.20
C ILE A 12 12.14 5.09 -13.36
N HIS A 13 11.88 6.25 -13.96
CA HIS A 13 10.52 6.72 -14.20
C HIS A 13 9.77 5.85 -15.22
N LEU A 14 10.40 5.43 -16.30
CA LEU A 14 9.85 4.48 -17.27
C LEU A 14 9.52 3.12 -16.62
N GLN A 15 10.27 2.70 -15.61
CA GLN A 15 10.03 1.47 -14.86
C GLN A 15 8.86 1.57 -13.88
N SER A 16 8.56 2.78 -13.41
CA SER A 16 7.51 3.00 -12.40
C SER A 16 6.07 2.89 -12.92
N LYS A 17 5.88 2.91 -14.25
CA LYS A 17 4.56 2.88 -14.91
C LYS A 17 4.61 2.02 -16.16
N ARG A 18 3.46 1.44 -16.51
CA ARG A 18 3.32 0.65 -17.74
C ARG A 18 3.58 1.47 -19.01
N VAL A 19 3.17 2.75 -19.02
CA VAL A 19 3.38 3.70 -20.11
C VAL A 19 3.62 5.08 -19.52
N VAL A 20 4.61 5.82 -20.04
CA VAL A 20 4.97 7.19 -19.64
C VAL A 20 4.95 8.10 -20.86
N ARG A 21 4.21 9.20 -20.81
CA ARG A 21 4.15 10.18 -21.90
C ARG A 21 5.38 11.08 -21.92
N ALA A 22 5.80 11.51 -23.12
CA ALA A 22 6.92 12.45 -23.26
C ALA A 22 6.70 13.76 -22.49
N SER A 23 5.47 14.28 -22.46
CA SER A 23 5.10 15.47 -21.69
C SER A 23 5.30 15.26 -20.18
N GLU A 24 4.94 14.08 -19.66
CA GLU A 24 5.12 13.75 -18.25
C GLU A 24 6.61 13.72 -17.85
N ILE A 25 7.48 13.21 -18.73
CA ILE A 25 8.93 13.24 -18.51
C ILE A 25 9.42 14.70 -18.54
N ALA A 26 8.96 15.49 -19.53
CA ALA A 26 9.34 16.89 -19.67
C ALA A 26 8.99 17.69 -18.40
N ASP A 27 7.77 17.54 -17.90
CA ASP A 27 7.25 18.25 -16.72
C ASP A 27 7.99 17.81 -15.45
N ARG A 28 8.17 16.49 -15.25
CA ARG A 28 8.81 15.94 -14.07
C ARG A 28 10.27 16.39 -13.90
N PHE A 29 10.99 16.47 -15.00
CA PHE A 29 12.43 16.81 -14.98
C PHE A 29 12.72 18.26 -15.41
N ASN A 30 11.67 19.03 -15.67
CA ASN A 30 11.76 20.43 -16.14
C ASN A 30 12.67 20.59 -17.35
N ILE A 31 12.43 19.79 -18.40
CA ILE A 31 13.18 19.77 -19.66
C ILE A 31 12.25 19.88 -20.86
N SER A 32 12.79 20.30 -22.01
CA SER A 32 12.02 20.36 -23.25
C SER A 32 11.71 18.97 -23.81
N LEU A 33 10.60 18.83 -24.56
CA LEU A 33 10.28 17.61 -25.31
C LEU A 33 11.43 17.14 -26.21
N ARG A 34 12.14 18.09 -26.87
CA ARG A 34 13.33 17.81 -27.69
C ARG A 34 14.42 17.12 -26.84
N THR A 35 14.59 17.55 -25.60
CA THR A 35 15.55 16.91 -24.67
C THR A 35 15.09 15.53 -24.28
N VAL A 36 13.80 15.34 -24.03
CA VAL A 36 13.21 14.01 -23.73
C VAL A 36 13.51 13.04 -24.87
N TYR A 37 13.16 13.41 -26.11
CA TYR A 37 13.40 12.53 -27.27
C TYR A 37 14.87 12.16 -27.46
N ARG A 38 15.79 13.12 -27.23
CA ARG A 38 17.22 12.86 -27.31
C ARG A 38 17.70 11.92 -26.19
N ASP A 39 17.19 12.11 -24.98
CA ASP A 39 17.58 11.29 -23.82
C ASP A 39 17.01 9.87 -23.94
N ILE A 40 15.78 9.70 -24.39
CA ILE A 40 15.20 8.38 -24.72
C ILE A 40 16.03 7.67 -25.76
N ARG A 41 16.37 8.34 -26.86
CA ARG A 41 17.23 7.76 -27.91
C ARG A 41 18.59 7.33 -27.36
N SER A 42 19.18 8.11 -26.46
CA SER A 42 20.45 7.73 -25.83
C SER A 42 20.33 6.49 -24.95
N LEU A 43 19.19 6.27 -24.29
CA LEU A 43 18.92 5.05 -23.55
C LEU A 43 18.71 3.84 -24.49
N GLU A 44 18.01 4.01 -25.61
CA GLU A 44 17.85 2.97 -26.64
C GLU A 44 19.20 2.59 -27.24
N GLU A 45 20.03 3.56 -27.60
CA GLU A 45 21.40 3.36 -28.10
C GLU A 45 22.32 2.66 -27.08
N ALA A 46 22.03 2.86 -25.76
CA ALA A 46 22.70 2.16 -24.68
C ALA A 46 22.15 0.73 -24.43
N GLY A 47 21.19 0.26 -25.25
CA GLY A 47 20.66 -1.10 -25.18
C GLY A 47 19.44 -1.26 -24.26
N VAL A 48 18.83 -0.16 -23.79
CA VAL A 48 17.58 -0.22 -23.02
C VAL A 48 16.43 -0.50 -24.00
N PRO A 49 15.67 -1.58 -23.85
CA PRO A 49 14.55 -1.93 -24.75
C PRO A 49 13.34 -1.04 -24.46
N ILE A 50 13.33 0.15 -25.04
CA ILE A 50 12.23 1.10 -24.93
C ILE A 50 11.32 0.94 -26.15
N GLY A 51 10.06 0.56 -25.90
CA GLY A 51 9.02 0.63 -26.91
C GLY A 51 8.38 2.02 -26.93
N ALA A 52 7.98 2.48 -28.11
CA ALA A 52 7.26 3.73 -28.30
C ALA A 52 6.00 3.51 -29.13
N GLU A 53 4.87 4.01 -28.66
CA GLU A 53 3.61 4.01 -29.38
C GLU A 53 3.14 5.44 -29.58
N ALA A 54 2.93 5.81 -30.86
CA ALA A 54 2.56 7.17 -31.24
C ALA A 54 1.23 7.60 -30.58
N GLY A 55 1.25 8.74 -29.88
CA GLY A 55 0.08 9.25 -29.15
C GLY A 55 -0.17 8.61 -27.79
N VAL A 56 0.49 7.50 -27.46
CA VAL A 56 0.36 6.78 -26.20
C VAL A 56 1.54 7.09 -25.26
N GLY A 57 2.77 6.83 -25.68
CA GLY A 57 3.97 7.10 -24.89
C GLY A 57 5.05 6.05 -25.02
N TYR A 58 5.96 6.03 -24.04
CA TYR A 58 7.07 5.12 -23.93
C TYR A 58 6.80 4.03 -22.90
N PHE A 59 7.28 2.81 -23.15
CA PHE A 59 7.20 1.68 -22.24
C PHE A 59 8.47 0.82 -22.35
N LEU A 60 8.76 0.04 -21.31
CA LEU A 60 9.88 -0.90 -21.32
C LEU A 60 9.40 -2.31 -21.65
N GLU A 61 10.06 -2.95 -22.61
CA GLU A 61 9.80 -4.34 -23.00
C GLU A 61 10.65 -5.29 -22.14
N ASN A 62 10.02 -6.08 -21.25
CA ASN A 62 10.66 -7.17 -20.48
C ASN A 62 12.00 -6.79 -19.79
N TYR A 63 12.15 -5.57 -19.36
CA TYR A 63 13.37 -5.08 -18.76
C TYR A 63 13.39 -5.32 -17.25
N HIS A 64 14.34 -6.11 -16.77
CA HIS A 64 14.61 -6.26 -15.35
C HIS A 64 15.49 -5.10 -14.86
N LEU A 65 15.14 -4.52 -13.75
CA LEU A 65 15.76 -3.34 -13.14
C LEU A 65 17.32 -3.38 -13.19
N PRO A 66 17.99 -2.30 -13.64
CA PRO A 66 19.37 -2.07 -13.25
C PRO A 66 19.48 -1.97 -11.72
N PRO A 67 20.64 -2.15 -11.11
CA PRO A 67 20.79 -2.03 -9.67
C PRO A 67 20.23 -0.69 -9.20
N VAL A 68 19.13 -0.72 -8.46
CA VAL A 68 18.54 0.46 -7.84
C VAL A 68 19.48 0.91 -6.74
N MET A 69 20.00 2.14 -6.86
CA MET A 69 20.85 2.73 -5.83
C MET A 69 19.95 3.40 -4.78
N PHE A 70 20.04 2.94 -3.55
CA PHE A 70 19.37 3.56 -2.43
C PHE A 70 20.32 4.50 -1.69
N THR A 71 19.79 5.61 -1.18
CA THR A 71 20.48 6.42 -0.18
C THR A 71 20.29 5.82 1.21
N ASN A 72 21.14 6.20 2.17
CA ASN A 72 20.96 5.78 3.56
C ASN A 72 19.57 6.16 4.11
N ALA A 73 19.05 7.33 3.73
CA ALA A 73 17.72 7.79 4.16
C ALA A 73 16.60 6.89 3.61
N GLU A 74 16.66 6.50 2.34
CA GLU A 74 15.68 5.59 1.73
C GLU A 74 15.76 4.20 2.34
N ALA A 75 16.97 3.69 2.54
CA ALA A 75 17.18 2.40 3.19
C ALA A 75 16.67 2.40 4.65
N SER A 76 16.92 3.48 5.41
CA SER A 76 16.39 3.67 6.78
C SER A 76 14.87 3.70 6.80
N ALA A 77 14.23 4.39 5.84
CA ALA A 77 12.77 4.44 5.73
C ALA A 77 12.16 3.04 5.47
N LEU A 78 12.83 2.19 4.69
CA LEU A 78 12.40 0.80 4.47
C LEU A 78 12.47 -0.04 5.75
N VAL A 79 13.53 0.11 6.55
CA VAL A 79 13.65 -0.57 7.85
C VAL A 79 12.58 -0.09 8.82
N PHE A 80 12.31 1.21 8.86
CA PHE A 80 11.24 1.78 9.67
C PHE A 80 9.87 1.19 9.26
N GLY A 81 9.58 1.14 7.96
CA GLY A 81 8.37 0.50 7.42
C GLY A 81 8.28 -0.99 7.77
N ALA A 82 9.42 -1.70 7.79
CA ALA A 82 9.48 -3.11 8.18
C ALA A 82 8.98 -3.32 9.61
N LYS A 83 9.38 -2.46 10.55
CA LYS A 83 8.95 -2.56 11.95
C LYS A 83 7.45 -2.33 12.12
N PHE A 84 6.84 -1.44 11.31
CA PHE A 84 5.39 -1.29 11.29
C PHE A 84 4.68 -2.52 10.74
N ILE A 85 5.16 -3.07 9.63
CA ILE A 85 4.58 -4.26 9.00
C ILE A 85 4.67 -5.46 9.94
N GLU A 86 5.80 -5.63 10.63
CA GLU A 86 5.99 -6.70 11.63
C GLU A 86 4.92 -6.65 12.74
N LYS A 87 4.45 -5.47 13.14
CA LYS A 87 3.49 -5.31 14.23
C LYS A 87 2.03 -5.17 13.77
N MET A 88 1.80 -4.67 12.55
CA MET A 88 0.47 -4.27 12.08
C MET A 88 -0.10 -5.20 11.01
N ALA A 89 0.71 -6.07 10.39
CA ALA A 89 0.27 -6.95 9.31
C ALA A 89 0.12 -8.40 9.76
N ASP A 90 -0.57 -9.21 8.94
CA ASP A 90 -0.61 -10.66 9.10
C ASP A 90 0.69 -11.32 8.60
N ALA A 91 0.87 -12.60 8.93
CA ALA A 91 2.07 -13.36 8.58
C ALA A 91 2.37 -13.33 7.08
N SER A 92 1.37 -13.38 6.21
CA SER A 92 1.55 -13.42 4.77
C SER A 92 2.13 -12.12 4.20
N LEU A 93 1.66 -10.98 4.70
CA LEU A 93 2.17 -9.68 4.31
C LEU A 93 3.57 -9.45 4.91
N GLN A 94 3.80 -9.92 6.15
CA GLN A 94 5.12 -9.90 6.79
C GLN A 94 6.15 -10.69 5.97
N GLU A 95 5.84 -11.93 5.57
CA GLU A 95 6.72 -12.76 4.73
C GLU A 95 7.00 -12.14 3.37
N SER A 96 5.96 -11.62 2.71
CA SER A 96 6.09 -10.96 1.41
C SER A 96 6.98 -9.72 1.50
N PHE A 97 6.82 -8.92 2.56
CA PHE A 97 7.63 -7.74 2.79
C PHE A 97 9.07 -8.10 3.16
N ALA A 98 9.28 -9.08 4.04
CA ALA A 98 10.61 -9.56 4.42
C ALA A 98 11.38 -10.08 3.20
N SER A 99 10.71 -10.82 2.31
CA SER A 99 11.30 -11.27 1.05
C SER A 99 11.70 -10.09 0.15
N ALA A 100 10.85 -9.09 0.01
CA ALA A 100 11.17 -7.89 -0.77
C ALA A 100 12.32 -7.11 -0.15
N LEU A 101 12.30 -6.89 1.16
CA LEU A 101 13.36 -6.18 1.90
C LEU A 101 14.70 -6.92 1.82
N PHE A 102 14.70 -8.26 1.89
CA PHE A 102 15.90 -9.06 1.68
C PHE A 102 16.53 -8.82 0.30
N LYS A 103 15.71 -8.82 -0.76
CA LYS A 103 16.18 -8.51 -2.12
C LYS A 103 16.75 -7.09 -2.23
N ILE A 104 16.09 -6.11 -1.61
CA ILE A 104 16.56 -4.73 -1.56
C ILE A 104 17.89 -4.66 -0.80
N LYS A 105 17.98 -5.25 0.40
CA LYS A 105 19.21 -5.28 1.20
C LYS A 105 20.36 -5.95 0.44
N SER A 106 20.10 -6.93 -0.44
CA SER A 106 21.13 -7.63 -1.19
C SER A 106 21.90 -6.73 -2.16
N VAL A 107 21.23 -5.72 -2.73
CA VAL A 107 21.82 -4.79 -3.74
C VAL A 107 22.37 -3.50 -3.13
N LEU A 108 22.23 -3.30 -1.80
CA LEU A 108 22.81 -2.16 -1.10
C LEU A 108 24.34 -2.23 -1.07
N LYS A 109 25.01 -1.08 -1.04
CA LYS A 109 26.45 -0.97 -0.80
C LYS A 109 26.80 -1.39 0.63
N HIS A 110 28.06 -1.70 0.86
CA HIS A 110 28.54 -2.15 2.17
C HIS A 110 28.24 -1.13 3.29
N SER A 111 28.56 0.14 3.05
CA SER A 111 28.28 1.22 4.02
C SER A 111 26.80 1.40 4.36
N GLU A 112 25.91 1.15 3.39
CA GLU A 112 24.45 1.21 3.61
C GLU A 112 23.97 0.01 4.43
N LYS A 113 24.54 -1.18 4.20
CA LYS A 113 24.26 -2.39 4.98
C LYS A 113 24.71 -2.24 6.43
N GLU A 114 25.90 -1.69 6.66
CA GLU A 114 26.40 -1.40 8.01
C GLU A 114 25.46 -0.41 8.72
N HIS A 115 25.10 0.70 8.07
CA HIS A 115 24.16 1.67 8.59
C HIS A 115 22.82 1.03 9.01
N LEU A 116 22.26 0.13 8.20
CA LEU A 116 21.01 -0.57 8.53
C LEU A 116 21.19 -1.57 9.68
N THR A 117 22.33 -2.25 9.76
CA THR A 117 22.64 -3.18 10.85
C THR A 117 22.68 -2.48 12.20
N ASP A 118 23.21 -1.26 12.23
CA ASP A 118 23.28 -0.45 13.45
C ASP A 118 21.92 0.16 13.81
N LEU A 119 21.11 0.53 12.80
CA LEU A 119 19.83 1.19 12.97
C LEU A 119 18.71 0.21 13.39
N GLU A 120 18.67 -0.98 12.82
CA GLU A 120 17.58 -1.94 12.98
C GLU A 120 17.27 -2.30 14.46
N PRO A 121 18.26 -2.52 15.35
CA PRO A 121 18.00 -2.76 16.76
C PRO A 121 17.59 -1.52 17.56
N ALA A 122 17.81 -0.32 17.00
CA ALA A 122 17.45 0.94 17.65
C ALA A 122 16.00 1.38 17.40
N ILE A 123 15.26 0.66 16.54
CA ILE A 123 13.88 0.97 16.20
C ILE A 123 12.97 -0.14 16.72
N ASP A 124 12.02 0.20 17.57
CA ASP A 124 10.91 -0.68 17.97
C ASP A 124 9.57 0.02 17.80
N VAL A 125 8.54 -0.75 17.45
CA VAL A 125 7.15 -0.31 17.34
C VAL A 125 6.32 -1.07 18.37
N SER A 126 5.91 -0.39 19.41
CA SER A 126 5.03 -0.97 20.42
C SER A 126 3.59 -1.03 19.90
N ALA A 127 3.12 -2.23 19.59
CA ALA A 127 1.71 -2.48 19.35
C ALA A 127 1.09 -3.16 20.58
N ARG A 128 -0.17 -2.85 20.89
CA ARG A 128 -0.88 -3.60 21.93
C ARG A 128 -0.92 -5.08 21.52
N PRO A 129 -0.47 -6.01 22.38
CA PRO A 129 -0.49 -7.42 22.06
C PRO A 129 -1.90 -7.85 21.65
N ARG A 130 -2.03 -8.49 20.52
CA ARG A 130 -3.28 -9.12 20.10
C ARG A 130 -3.06 -10.61 19.93
N PRO A 131 -3.87 -11.42 20.58
CA PRO A 131 -3.90 -12.84 20.32
C PRO A 131 -4.73 -13.15 19.06
N VAL A 132 -4.49 -12.46 17.96
CA VAL A 132 -5.17 -12.78 16.71
C VAL A 132 -4.19 -13.45 15.79
N GLN A 133 -4.19 -14.77 15.83
CA GLN A 133 -3.65 -15.57 14.74
C GLN A 133 -4.60 -15.37 13.54
N PHE A 134 -4.22 -14.49 12.63
CA PHE A 134 -4.82 -14.48 11.30
C PHE A 134 -4.43 -15.79 10.63
N SER A 135 -5.39 -16.71 10.50
CA SER A 135 -5.07 -18.09 10.09
C SER A 135 -4.72 -18.23 8.60
N ASP A 136 -5.08 -17.30 7.70
CA ASP A 136 -5.09 -17.60 6.28
C ASP A 136 -4.72 -16.41 5.38
N ALA A 137 -3.54 -15.81 5.53
CA ALA A 137 -3.08 -14.80 4.56
C ALA A 137 -4.17 -13.77 4.16
N LEU A 138 -5.02 -13.36 5.12
CA LEU A 138 -6.25 -12.64 4.84
C LEU A 138 -5.99 -11.30 4.15
N LEU A 139 -4.94 -10.56 4.56
CA LEU A 139 -4.66 -9.25 3.97
C LEU A 139 -4.26 -9.37 2.50
N ASN A 140 -3.41 -10.34 2.13
CA ASN A 140 -3.02 -10.55 0.74
C ASN A 140 -4.20 -10.99 -0.12
N ARG A 141 -5.07 -11.86 0.41
CA ARG A 141 -6.26 -12.37 -0.30
C ARG A 141 -7.27 -11.26 -0.51
N ILE A 142 -7.52 -10.43 0.49
CA ILE A 142 -8.41 -9.26 0.39
C ILE A 142 -7.85 -8.26 -0.64
N GLN A 143 -6.54 -7.96 -0.60
CA GLN A 143 -5.91 -7.09 -1.59
C GLN A 143 -6.07 -7.62 -3.01
N ALA A 144 -5.85 -8.91 -3.22
CA ALA A 144 -6.05 -9.54 -4.53
C ALA A 144 -7.50 -9.41 -5.01
N ALA A 145 -8.47 -9.65 -4.13
CA ALA A 145 -9.89 -9.53 -4.46
C ALA A 145 -10.30 -8.08 -4.80
N ILE A 146 -9.76 -7.09 -4.10
CA ILE A 146 -9.98 -5.66 -4.41
C ILE A 146 -9.46 -5.33 -5.81
N VAL A 147 -8.26 -5.80 -6.16
CA VAL A 147 -7.64 -5.53 -7.48
C VAL A 147 -8.38 -6.26 -8.60
N GLN A 148 -8.74 -7.52 -8.38
CA GLN A 148 -9.44 -8.37 -9.36
C GLN A 148 -10.95 -8.11 -9.41
N GLN A 149 -11.49 -7.28 -8.52
CA GLN A 149 -12.92 -6.99 -8.38
C GLN A 149 -13.76 -8.27 -8.16
N CYS A 150 -13.26 -9.17 -7.33
CA CYS A 150 -13.92 -10.43 -6.99
C CYS A 150 -14.74 -10.29 -5.71
N VAL A 151 -15.92 -10.90 -5.70
CA VAL A 151 -16.77 -11.00 -4.50
C VAL A 151 -16.13 -11.96 -3.51
N LEU A 152 -16.09 -11.56 -2.24
CA LEU A 152 -15.63 -12.37 -1.13
C LEU A 152 -16.80 -12.92 -0.34
N THR A 153 -16.81 -14.22 -0.06
CA THR A 153 -17.70 -14.82 0.94
C THR A 153 -16.95 -14.93 2.26
N LEU A 154 -17.45 -14.24 3.28
CA LEU A 154 -16.89 -14.20 4.62
C LEU A 154 -17.72 -15.04 5.57
N ASP A 155 -17.09 -15.93 6.31
CA ASP A 155 -17.60 -16.50 7.55
C ASP A 155 -17.23 -15.54 8.69
N TYR A 156 -18.21 -14.70 9.10
CA TYR A 156 -17.96 -13.54 9.94
C TYR A 156 -18.61 -13.68 11.32
N GLN A 157 -17.81 -13.54 12.37
CA GLN A 157 -18.27 -13.54 13.75
C GLN A 157 -18.69 -12.12 14.17
N SER A 158 -19.98 -11.91 14.44
CA SER A 158 -20.49 -10.63 14.91
C SER A 158 -19.95 -10.31 16.32
N GLY A 159 -19.68 -9.01 16.58
CA GLY A 159 -19.21 -8.56 17.89
C GLY A 159 -20.29 -8.55 18.99
N TYR A 160 -21.55 -8.65 18.62
CA TYR A 160 -22.69 -8.59 19.55
C TYR A 160 -23.31 -9.95 19.85
N SER A 161 -22.99 -10.95 19.08
CA SER A 161 -23.46 -12.32 19.28
C SER A 161 -22.36 -13.27 18.84
N ASP A 162 -22.21 -14.40 19.52
CA ASP A 162 -21.29 -15.48 19.11
C ASP A 162 -21.72 -16.18 17.81
N GLN A 163 -22.73 -15.64 17.14
CA GLN A 163 -23.24 -16.21 15.90
C GLN A 163 -22.35 -15.84 14.73
N THR A 164 -21.94 -16.85 14.02
CA THR A 164 -21.25 -16.73 12.75
C THR A 164 -22.26 -16.58 11.61
N THR A 165 -21.99 -15.68 10.69
CA THR A 165 -22.86 -15.40 9.55
C THR A 165 -22.06 -15.35 8.26
N LEU A 166 -22.61 -15.97 7.20
CA LEU A 166 -22.05 -15.85 5.86
C LEU A 166 -22.41 -14.50 5.24
N ARG A 167 -21.41 -13.85 4.66
CA ARG A 167 -21.53 -12.53 4.04
C ARG A 167 -20.85 -12.52 2.69
N ASP A 168 -21.62 -12.26 1.65
CA ASP A 168 -21.04 -11.91 0.35
C ASP A 168 -20.77 -10.41 0.31
N VAL A 169 -19.52 -10.06 0.08
CA VAL A 169 -19.00 -8.70 0.17
C VAL A 169 -18.26 -8.33 -1.12
N GLU A 170 -18.58 -7.18 -1.66
CA GLU A 170 -17.85 -6.53 -2.74
C GLU A 170 -16.82 -5.58 -2.12
N PRO A 171 -15.53 -5.95 -2.06
CA PRO A 171 -14.52 -5.20 -1.32
C PRO A 171 -14.16 -3.89 -2.03
N ILE A 172 -14.20 -2.76 -1.31
CA ILE A 172 -13.76 -1.46 -1.84
C ILE A 172 -12.42 -1.00 -1.27
N GLY A 173 -11.99 -1.53 -0.11
CA GLY A 173 -10.70 -1.17 0.47
C GLY A 173 -10.41 -1.82 1.81
N LEU A 174 -9.15 -1.65 2.22
CA LEU A 174 -8.66 -1.97 3.56
C LEU A 174 -8.37 -0.66 4.29
N TRP A 175 -8.83 -0.56 5.52
CA TRP A 175 -8.60 0.58 6.39
C TRP A 175 -8.05 0.11 7.74
N HIS A 176 -6.93 0.71 8.18
CA HIS A 176 -6.39 0.46 9.51
C HIS A 176 -6.77 1.60 10.44
N TYR A 177 -7.58 1.32 11.45
CA TYR A 177 -7.89 2.29 12.50
C TYR A 177 -8.17 1.60 13.83
N GLY A 178 -8.11 2.39 14.90
CA GLY A 178 -8.28 1.88 16.26
C GLY A 178 -7.30 0.74 16.54
N VAL A 179 -7.85 -0.44 16.63
CA VAL A 179 -7.08 -1.61 17.03
C VAL A 179 -6.78 -2.61 15.89
N GLY A 180 -7.05 -2.34 14.60
CA GLY A 180 -6.74 -3.29 13.53
C GLY A 180 -7.18 -2.94 12.12
N TRP A 181 -6.99 -3.93 11.28
CA TRP A 181 -7.41 -3.88 9.90
C TRP A 181 -8.90 -4.13 9.76
N HIS A 182 -9.51 -3.36 8.89
CA HIS A 182 -10.90 -3.41 8.53
C HIS A 182 -11.05 -3.56 7.02
N LEU A 183 -11.86 -4.52 6.60
CA LEU A 183 -12.32 -4.65 5.24
C LEU A 183 -13.57 -3.81 5.08
N ILE A 184 -13.52 -2.80 4.24
CA ILE A 184 -14.68 -2.02 3.85
C ILE A 184 -15.24 -2.57 2.55
N GLY A 185 -16.54 -2.82 2.50
CA GLY A 185 -17.18 -3.36 1.31
C GLY A 185 -18.70 -3.27 1.33
N PHE A 186 -19.31 -3.42 0.15
CA PHE A 186 -20.76 -3.50 0.03
C PHE A 186 -21.22 -4.93 0.37
N CYS A 187 -22.03 -5.05 1.41
CA CYS A 187 -22.57 -6.32 1.88
C CYS A 187 -23.85 -6.66 1.12
N ARG A 188 -23.82 -7.69 0.28
CA ARG A 188 -24.97 -8.11 -0.52
C ARG A 188 -26.17 -8.54 0.33
N LEU A 189 -25.93 -9.13 1.51
CA LEU A 189 -27.00 -9.52 2.43
C LEU A 189 -27.72 -8.31 3.05
N ARG A 190 -26.98 -7.24 3.35
CA ARG A 190 -27.55 -6.04 3.98
C ARG A 190 -27.89 -4.94 2.98
N GLN A 191 -27.48 -5.09 1.72
CA GLN A 191 -27.63 -4.09 0.65
C GLN A 191 -27.10 -2.71 1.07
N ASP A 192 -25.95 -2.72 1.75
CA ASP A 192 -25.36 -1.52 2.33
C ASP A 192 -23.85 -1.71 2.55
N TYR A 193 -23.11 -0.61 2.63
CA TYR A 193 -21.71 -0.64 3.00
C TYR A 193 -21.52 -1.06 4.45
N ARG A 194 -20.53 -1.91 4.69
CA ARG A 194 -20.20 -2.40 6.02
C ARG A 194 -18.71 -2.41 6.24
N ASP A 195 -18.39 -2.25 7.50
CA ASP A 195 -17.08 -2.35 8.07
C ASP A 195 -16.91 -3.71 8.75
N PHE A 196 -16.01 -4.52 8.24
CA PHE A 196 -15.71 -5.84 8.75
C PHE A 196 -14.30 -5.85 9.36
N ARG A 197 -14.21 -6.04 10.66
CA ARG A 197 -12.92 -6.28 11.32
C ARG A 197 -12.30 -7.55 10.76
N VAL A 198 -11.08 -7.46 10.25
CA VAL A 198 -10.40 -8.60 9.63
C VAL A 198 -10.13 -9.71 10.66
N ASP A 199 -9.87 -9.36 11.92
CA ASP A 199 -9.66 -10.30 13.01
C ASP A 199 -10.92 -11.10 13.43
N ARG A 200 -12.08 -10.79 12.88
CA ARG A 200 -13.34 -11.51 13.10
C ARG A 200 -13.74 -12.38 11.91
N ILE A 201 -12.96 -12.39 10.85
CA ILE A 201 -13.16 -13.27 9.70
C ILE A 201 -12.59 -14.63 10.06
N ARG A 202 -13.43 -15.62 10.27
CA ARG A 202 -13.03 -17.00 10.56
C ARG A 202 -12.58 -17.73 9.32
N HIS A 203 -13.31 -17.52 8.23
CA HIS A 203 -13.00 -18.08 6.92
C HIS A 203 -13.33 -17.08 5.83
N LEU A 204 -12.49 -17.05 4.79
CA LEU A 204 -12.67 -16.21 3.61
C LEU A 204 -12.57 -17.07 2.37
N THR A 205 -13.50 -16.91 1.44
CA THR A 205 -13.49 -17.58 0.15
C THR A 205 -13.59 -16.55 -0.97
N GLU A 206 -12.65 -16.59 -1.90
CA GLU A 206 -12.74 -15.82 -3.14
C GLU A 206 -13.71 -16.52 -4.07
N THR A 207 -14.74 -15.81 -4.49
CA THR A 207 -15.71 -16.37 -5.45
C THR A 207 -15.24 -16.10 -6.89
N ARG A 208 -15.84 -16.80 -7.85
CA ARG A 208 -15.65 -16.48 -9.28
C ARG A 208 -16.51 -15.32 -9.76
N GLN A 209 -17.35 -14.76 -8.89
CA GLN A 209 -18.22 -13.63 -9.21
C GLN A 209 -17.42 -12.33 -9.17
N THR A 210 -17.56 -11.54 -10.20
CA THR A 210 -16.98 -10.19 -10.25
C THR A 210 -18.05 -9.13 -10.00
N PHE A 211 -17.63 -7.94 -9.63
CA PHE A 211 -18.49 -6.78 -9.47
C PHE A 211 -17.92 -5.57 -10.23
N SER A 212 -18.75 -4.58 -10.53
CA SER A 212 -18.29 -3.35 -11.17
C SER A 212 -17.92 -2.30 -10.14
N ARG A 213 -16.67 -1.87 -10.14
CA ARG A 213 -16.19 -0.80 -9.25
C ARG A 213 -16.87 0.56 -9.51
N GLN A 214 -17.36 0.78 -10.75
CA GLN A 214 -18.01 2.02 -11.12
C GLN A 214 -19.37 2.23 -10.43
N SER A 215 -20.02 1.14 -9.98
CA SER A 215 -21.29 1.19 -9.25
C SER A 215 -21.13 1.34 -7.74
N LEU A 216 -19.90 1.31 -7.24
CA LEU A 216 -19.59 1.39 -5.83
C LEU A 216 -18.86 2.68 -5.46
N LEU A 217 -18.95 3.07 -4.18
CA LEU A 217 -18.12 4.13 -3.63
C LEU A 217 -16.64 3.73 -3.66
N SER A 218 -15.77 4.68 -3.85
CA SER A 218 -14.36 4.50 -3.51
C SER A 218 -14.20 4.46 -1.97
N LEU A 219 -13.10 3.88 -1.49
CA LEU A 219 -12.79 3.90 -0.05
C LEU A 219 -12.78 5.35 0.49
N GLN A 220 -12.21 6.29 -0.25
CA GLN A 220 -12.16 7.70 0.17
C GLN A 220 -13.55 8.31 0.30
N GLN A 221 -14.44 8.09 -0.67
CA GLN A 221 -15.82 8.59 -0.61
C GLN A 221 -16.58 7.99 0.59
N TYR A 222 -16.38 6.70 0.88
CA TYR A 222 -16.96 6.05 2.05
C TYR A 222 -16.46 6.68 3.36
N LEU A 223 -15.15 6.92 3.48
CA LEU A 223 -14.57 7.55 4.66
C LEU A 223 -15.05 8.99 4.85
N ASP A 224 -15.19 9.74 3.76
CA ASP A 224 -15.71 11.11 3.81
C ASP A 224 -17.19 11.16 4.25
N GLN A 225 -18.00 10.18 3.81
CA GLN A 225 -19.39 10.05 4.30
C GLN A 225 -19.46 9.77 5.79
N ILE A 226 -18.62 8.86 6.33
CA ILE A 226 -18.56 8.59 7.77
C ILE A 226 -18.22 9.87 8.53
N ARG A 227 -17.19 10.60 8.11
CA ARG A 227 -16.76 11.85 8.76
C ARG A 227 -17.85 12.92 8.76
N GLN A 228 -18.68 12.97 7.70
CA GLN A 228 -19.81 13.91 7.62
C GLN A 228 -21.01 13.46 8.46
N THR A 229 -21.18 12.15 8.65
CA THR A 229 -22.32 11.58 9.38
C THR A 229 -22.05 11.49 10.89
N GLU A 230 -20.79 11.63 11.32
CA GLU A 230 -20.47 11.75 12.74
C GLU A 230 -21.10 13.02 13.31
N ASN A 231 -22.27 12.85 13.92
CA ASN A 231 -22.94 13.88 14.68
C ASN A 231 -22.14 14.08 15.98
N LEU A 232 -21.04 14.83 15.89
CA LEU A 232 -20.16 15.10 17.02
C LEU A 232 -20.95 15.89 18.05
N GLN A 233 -21.23 15.27 19.19
CA GLN A 233 -21.75 15.98 20.35
C GLN A 233 -20.58 16.56 21.12
N GLU A 234 -20.68 17.85 21.43
CA GLU A 234 -19.70 18.49 22.30
C GLU A 234 -19.79 17.88 23.71
N VAL A 235 -18.71 17.26 24.15
CA VAL A 235 -18.58 16.72 25.51
C VAL A 235 -17.50 17.51 26.23
N ILE A 236 -17.87 18.22 27.28
CA ILE A 236 -16.90 18.95 28.12
C ILE A 236 -16.45 18.01 29.23
N ILE A 237 -15.17 17.63 29.19
CA ILE A 237 -14.54 16.81 30.23
C ILE A 237 -13.59 17.72 31.02
N SER A 238 -13.83 17.87 32.32
CA SER A 238 -12.96 18.63 33.22
C SER A 238 -11.92 17.71 33.86
N PHE A 239 -10.66 18.06 33.72
CA PHE A 239 -9.54 17.38 34.35
C PHE A 239 -8.91 18.25 35.41
N GLU A 240 -8.33 17.64 36.43
CA GLU A 240 -7.45 18.34 37.35
C GLU A 240 -6.19 18.84 36.62
N LYS A 241 -5.63 19.96 37.06
CA LYS A 241 -4.51 20.62 36.39
C LYS A 241 -3.29 19.71 36.13
N ASN A 242 -3.03 18.77 37.03
CA ASN A 242 -1.95 17.78 36.92
C ASN A 242 -2.22 16.70 35.85
N MET A 243 -3.48 16.50 35.44
CA MET A 243 -3.91 15.51 34.44
C MET A 243 -4.01 16.11 33.02
N ALA A 244 -3.94 17.44 32.86
CA ALA A 244 -4.13 18.12 31.59
C ALA A 244 -3.16 17.65 30.49
N ARG A 245 -1.94 17.25 30.83
CA ARG A 245 -0.93 16.72 29.91
C ARG A 245 -1.30 15.35 29.32
N PHE A 246 -2.16 14.56 29.98
CA PHE A 246 -2.63 13.26 29.51
C PHE A 246 -3.96 13.33 28.75
N ALA A 247 -4.62 14.49 28.78
CA ALA A 247 -5.91 14.69 28.12
C ALA A 247 -5.76 15.26 26.69
N GLN A 248 -4.52 15.62 26.27
CA GLN A 248 -4.22 16.16 24.94
C GLN A 248 -3.69 15.10 23.97
N GLU A 249 -3.52 13.84 24.40
CA GLU A 249 -3.17 12.69 23.58
C GLU A 249 -4.46 11.88 23.21
#